data_ea56d5890658e3c60cbdf5e9b31c4ad6
#
_entry.id   ea56d5890658e3c60cbdf5e9b31c4ad6
#
_cell.length_a   1.000
_cell.length_b   1.000
_cell.length_c   1.000
_cell.angle_alpha   90.00
_cell.angle_beta   90.00
_cell.angle_gamma   90.00
#
_symmetry.space_group_name_H-M   'P 1'
#
loop_
_entity.id
_entity.type
_entity.pdbx_description
1 polymer ?
#
loop_
_entity_poly.entity_id
_entity_poly.type
_entity_poly.pdbx_seq_one_letter_code
_entity_poly.pdbx_strand_id
1 'polypeptide(L)'
;VSNQFTGTIAVPFFGEYQTQVVLASTGFAIFGVGSEICGVTVTKILAKWFTGHEMALAMGVQVALARLGTAAALSASLPFAKMMGSVSASVGLGLALLCAGIMVYLVYCVMDKKEDASVAAVETEPEEGFKFSDLAGLVKTTGFWYVAVLCLMFYAGVFPFLKFATKLMIFKYGVSEDVAGFIPAMLPYGTIILTPLFGSIYDKYGKGATLMLIGSSLLTLVHVVFALPMDSYVVAIIMMLILGVAFGLVPSAMWPSVPKIIPMKFLGSAYALIFYIQNIGLALVPVWIGKVNQANTAANGVIDYTETMTIFAGFGVVAILISILLMMEDKRKGYGLQEPNIKK
;
A
#
# COMPACT_ATOMS: atom_id res chain seq x y z
N VAL A 1 -3.83 -25.23 6.02
CA VAL A 1 -2.65 -26.05 6.30
C VAL A 1 -3.14 -27.24 7.10
N SER A 2 -3.01 -28.44 6.53
CA SER A 2 -3.55 -29.67 7.10
C SER A 2 -2.95 -29.96 8.49
N ASN A 3 -3.69 -30.70 9.34
CA ASN A 3 -3.23 -31.20 10.66
C ASN A 3 -1.95 -32.07 10.62
N GLN A 4 -1.24 -32.10 9.50
CA GLN A 4 -0.04 -32.91 9.31
C GLN A 4 1.24 -32.28 9.89
N PHE A 5 1.23 -30.99 10.18
CA PHE A 5 2.38 -30.30 10.78
C PHE A 5 2.06 -29.90 12.22
N THR A 6 2.04 -30.88 13.10
CA THR A 6 1.91 -30.67 14.56
C THR A 6 3.29 -30.48 15.17
N GLY A 7 3.45 -29.49 16.02
CA GLY A 7 4.71 -29.20 16.72
C GLY A 7 5.03 -27.70 16.76
N THR A 8 6.06 -27.36 17.51
CA THR A 8 6.60 -26.01 17.61
C THR A 8 8.00 -25.95 17.02
N ILE A 9 8.35 -24.83 16.42
CA ILE A 9 9.70 -24.51 15.94
C ILE A 9 10.17 -23.30 16.70
N ALA A 10 11.38 -23.37 17.24
CA ALA A 10 12.07 -22.25 17.83
C ALA A 10 12.59 -21.32 16.71
N VAL A 11 12.08 -20.09 16.66
CA VAL A 11 12.52 -19.06 15.72
C VAL A 11 13.51 -18.16 16.46
N PRO A 12 14.77 -18.05 16.00
CA PRO A 12 15.77 -17.19 16.64
C PRO A 12 15.23 -15.78 16.86
N PHE A 13 15.42 -15.22 18.05
CA PHE A 13 14.95 -13.89 18.51
C PHE A 13 13.44 -13.73 18.70
N PHE A 14 12.58 -14.65 18.20
CA PHE A 14 11.12 -14.52 18.28
C PHE A 14 10.45 -15.53 19.21
N GLY A 15 11.13 -16.60 19.62
CA GLY A 15 10.59 -17.65 20.51
C GLY A 15 10.00 -18.85 19.76
N GLU A 16 9.20 -19.66 20.47
CA GLU A 16 8.57 -20.85 19.91
C GLU A 16 7.22 -20.55 19.26
N TYR A 17 7.04 -21.04 18.06
CA TYR A 17 5.80 -20.91 17.29
C TYR A 17 5.35 -22.25 16.72
N GLN A 18 4.06 -22.39 16.50
CA GLN A 18 3.53 -23.58 15.80
C GLN A 18 4.16 -23.70 14.41
N THR A 19 4.55 -24.90 14.03
CA THR A 19 5.18 -25.20 12.72
C THR A 19 4.38 -24.64 11.55
N GLN A 20 3.04 -24.74 11.61
CA GLN A 20 2.13 -24.20 10.59
C GLN A 20 2.27 -22.69 10.42
N VAL A 21 2.43 -21.94 11.50
CA VAL A 21 2.61 -20.49 11.48
C VAL A 21 3.94 -20.12 10.84
N VAL A 22 5.01 -20.84 11.20
CA VAL A 22 6.35 -20.61 10.64
C VAL A 22 6.36 -20.89 9.14
N LEU A 23 5.79 -22.01 8.70
CA LEU A 23 5.70 -22.35 7.28
C LEU A 23 4.86 -21.35 6.49
N ALA A 24 3.70 -20.94 7.01
CA ALA A 24 2.85 -19.94 6.36
C ALA A 24 3.55 -18.59 6.28
N SER A 25 4.24 -18.16 7.34
CA SER A 25 4.99 -16.89 7.37
C SER A 25 6.17 -16.92 6.40
N THR A 26 6.90 -18.04 6.31
CA THR A 26 8.00 -18.21 5.36
C THR A 26 7.49 -18.16 3.92
N GLY A 27 6.41 -18.87 3.62
CA GLY A 27 5.77 -18.83 2.30
C GLY A 27 5.31 -17.42 1.92
N PHE A 28 4.72 -16.68 2.88
CA PHE A 28 4.30 -15.31 2.67
C PHE A 28 5.49 -14.35 2.47
N ALA A 29 6.60 -14.57 3.17
CA ALA A 29 7.83 -13.79 2.98
C ALA A 29 8.41 -14.01 1.57
N ILE A 30 8.47 -15.25 1.09
CA ILE A 30 8.92 -15.58 -0.28
C ILE A 30 8.01 -14.92 -1.32
N PHE A 31 6.68 -14.99 -1.11
CA PHE A 31 5.70 -14.31 -1.95
C PHE A 31 5.93 -12.78 -1.97
N GLY A 32 6.19 -12.18 -0.81
CA GLY A 32 6.47 -10.74 -0.68
C GLY A 32 7.69 -10.31 -1.52
N VAL A 33 8.79 -11.04 -1.41
CA VAL A 33 10.00 -10.79 -2.23
C VAL A 33 9.69 -10.89 -3.72
N GLY A 34 8.96 -11.94 -4.14
CA GLY A 34 8.55 -12.12 -5.53
C GLY A 34 7.64 -10.99 -6.04
N SER A 35 6.72 -10.52 -5.20
CA SER A 35 5.82 -9.41 -5.51
C SER A 35 6.57 -8.10 -5.76
N GLU A 36 7.56 -7.75 -4.92
CA GLU A 36 8.38 -6.56 -5.08
C GLU A 36 9.26 -6.64 -6.35
N ILE A 37 9.89 -7.78 -6.59
CA ILE A 37 10.66 -8.02 -7.82
C ILE A 37 9.77 -7.86 -9.06
N CYS A 38 8.57 -8.43 -9.04
CA CYS A 38 7.59 -8.33 -10.13
C CYS A 38 7.19 -6.86 -10.37
N GLY A 39 6.88 -6.11 -9.32
CA GLY A 39 6.52 -4.69 -9.40
C GLY A 39 7.60 -3.84 -10.06
N VAL A 40 8.85 -3.99 -9.61
CA VAL A 40 10.01 -3.27 -10.20
C VAL A 40 10.22 -3.69 -11.66
N THR A 41 10.14 -4.98 -11.94
CA THR A 41 10.35 -5.52 -13.31
C THR A 41 9.31 -5.00 -14.28
N VAL A 42 8.02 -5.05 -13.92
CA VAL A 42 6.92 -4.54 -14.77
C VAL A 42 7.07 -3.04 -15.01
N THR A 43 7.44 -2.27 -14.00
CA THR A 43 7.67 -0.83 -14.15
C THR A 43 8.81 -0.54 -15.13
N LYS A 44 9.92 -1.29 -15.04
CA LYS A 44 11.04 -1.18 -16.00
C LYS A 44 10.65 -1.58 -17.42
N ILE A 45 9.86 -2.64 -17.57
CA ILE A 45 9.32 -3.06 -18.86
C ILE A 45 8.48 -1.95 -19.50
N LEU A 46 7.56 -1.37 -18.72
CA LEU A 46 6.72 -0.27 -19.21
C LEU A 46 7.56 0.94 -19.60
N ALA A 47 8.55 1.31 -18.79
CA ALA A 47 9.48 2.39 -19.14
C ALA A 47 10.21 2.10 -20.45
N LYS A 48 10.75 0.88 -20.64
CA LYS A 48 11.47 0.48 -21.87
C LYS A 48 10.59 0.56 -23.12
N TRP A 49 9.35 0.04 -23.05
CA TRP A 49 8.49 -0.10 -24.23
C TRP A 49 7.68 1.16 -24.55
N PHE A 50 7.43 2.04 -23.56
CA PHE A 50 6.56 3.21 -23.71
C PHE A 50 7.32 4.54 -23.59
N THR A 51 8.66 4.54 -23.46
CA THR A 51 9.44 5.80 -23.50
C THR A 51 9.26 6.47 -24.86
N GLY A 52 8.83 7.73 -24.83
CA GLY A 52 8.50 8.50 -26.04
C GLY A 52 7.07 8.31 -26.56
N HIS A 53 6.27 7.47 -25.90
CA HIS A 53 4.87 7.20 -26.21
C HIS A 53 4.01 7.43 -24.96
N GLU A 54 2.85 6.76 -24.82
CA GLU A 54 1.88 6.93 -23.74
C GLU A 54 2.32 6.26 -22.42
N MET A 55 3.52 6.56 -21.94
CA MET A 55 4.10 5.94 -20.74
C MET A 55 3.25 6.20 -19.47
N ALA A 56 2.72 7.42 -19.31
CA ALA A 56 1.88 7.75 -18.16
C ALA A 56 0.58 6.94 -18.15
N LEU A 57 -0.03 6.72 -19.32
CA LEU A 57 -1.22 5.89 -19.48
C LEU A 57 -0.91 4.43 -19.14
N ALA A 58 0.19 3.88 -19.67
CA ALA A 58 0.60 2.50 -19.42
C ALA A 58 0.86 2.23 -17.93
N MET A 59 1.58 3.13 -17.25
CA MET A 59 1.77 3.07 -15.79
C MET A 59 0.46 3.24 -15.02
N GLY A 60 -0.42 4.12 -15.46
CA GLY A 60 -1.76 4.30 -14.88
C GLY A 60 -2.60 3.02 -14.96
N VAL A 61 -2.59 2.34 -16.10
CA VAL A 61 -3.27 1.06 -16.31
C VAL A 61 -2.67 -0.03 -15.40
N GLN A 62 -1.35 -0.09 -15.26
CA GLN A 62 -0.69 -1.02 -14.34
C GLN A 62 -1.21 -0.84 -12.90
N VAL A 63 -1.23 0.39 -12.41
CA VAL A 63 -1.72 0.70 -11.06
C VAL A 63 -3.20 0.34 -10.92
N ALA A 64 -4.04 0.67 -11.91
CA ALA A 64 -5.46 0.35 -11.90
C ALA A 64 -5.70 -1.17 -11.85
N LEU A 65 -4.97 -1.97 -12.63
CA LEU A 65 -5.05 -3.43 -12.61
C LEU A 65 -4.60 -4.01 -11.27
N ALA A 66 -3.55 -3.47 -10.66
CA ALA A 66 -3.10 -3.88 -9.32
C ALA A 66 -4.18 -3.60 -8.26
N ARG A 67 -4.87 -2.44 -8.33
CA ARG A 67 -5.99 -2.10 -7.43
C ARG A 67 -7.19 -2.99 -7.67
N LEU A 68 -7.52 -3.29 -8.93
CA LEU A 68 -8.59 -4.24 -9.28
C LEU A 68 -8.30 -5.63 -8.70
N GLY A 69 -7.06 -6.12 -8.79
CA GLY A 69 -6.65 -7.39 -8.19
C GLY A 69 -6.82 -7.40 -6.66
N THR A 70 -6.42 -6.32 -5.98
CA THR A 70 -6.62 -6.17 -4.52
C THR A 70 -8.10 -6.16 -4.15
N ALA A 71 -8.91 -5.41 -4.91
CA ALA A 71 -10.36 -5.33 -4.70
C ALA A 71 -11.03 -6.70 -4.89
N ALA A 72 -10.69 -7.41 -5.97
CA ALA A 72 -11.19 -8.74 -6.26
C ALA A 72 -10.80 -9.74 -5.15
N ALA A 73 -9.56 -9.69 -4.66
CA ALA A 73 -9.10 -10.54 -3.56
C ALA A 73 -9.91 -10.29 -2.28
N LEU A 74 -10.15 -9.03 -1.91
CA LEU A 74 -10.92 -8.69 -0.70
C LEU A 74 -12.40 -9.10 -0.81
N SER A 75 -13.02 -8.90 -1.97
CA SER A 75 -14.44 -9.19 -2.16
C SER A 75 -14.75 -10.66 -2.44
N ALA A 76 -13.88 -11.37 -3.17
CA ALA A 76 -14.18 -12.70 -3.67
C ALA A 76 -13.58 -13.86 -2.88
N SER A 77 -12.51 -13.62 -2.05
CA SER A 77 -11.80 -14.72 -1.38
C SER A 77 -12.68 -15.52 -0.45
N LEU A 78 -13.50 -14.87 0.38
CA LEU A 78 -14.35 -15.56 1.35
C LEU A 78 -15.53 -16.27 0.70
N PRO A 79 -16.31 -15.65 -0.20
CA PRO A 79 -17.33 -16.35 -0.97
C PRO A 79 -16.80 -17.56 -1.75
N PHE A 80 -15.64 -17.42 -2.39
CA PHE A 80 -15.00 -18.52 -3.13
C PHE A 80 -14.56 -19.66 -2.20
N ALA A 81 -13.97 -19.35 -1.04
CA ALA A 81 -13.62 -20.36 -0.04
C ALA A 81 -14.83 -21.14 0.46
N LYS A 82 -15.97 -20.48 0.67
CA LYS A 82 -17.23 -21.12 1.06
C LYS A 82 -17.78 -22.01 -0.05
N MET A 83 -17.81 -21.51 -1.29
CA MET A 83 -18.27 -22.27 -2.46
C MET A 83 -17.47 -23.56 -2.66
N MET A 84 -16.17 -23.50 -2.43
CA MET A 84 -15.25 -24.66 -2.57
C MET A 84 -15.12 -25.49 -1.30
N GLY A 85 -15.73 -25.11 -0.19
CA GLY A 85 -15.63 -25.78 1.11
C GLY A 85 -14.23 -25.76 1.73
N SER A 86 -13.33 -24.91 1.24
CA SER A 86 -11.94 -24.87 1.69
C SER A 86 -11.29 -23.50 1.55
N VAL A 87 -10.68 -23.00 2.63
CA VAL A 87 -9.88 -21.76 2.59
C VAL A 87 -8.66 -21.92 1.67
N SER A 88 -8.09 -23.11 1.59
CA SER A 88 -6.95 -23.40 0.70
C SER A 88 -7.29 -23.23 -0.78
N ALA A 89 -8.56 -23.35 -1.16
CA ALA A 89 -8.99 -23.14 -2.54
C ALA A 89 -8.77 -21.69 -3.01
N SER A 90 -9.01 -20.70 -2.15
CA SER A 90 -8.74 -19.29 -2.48
C SER A 90 -7.25 -19.02 -2.69
N VAL A 91 -6.38 -19.65 -1.89
CA VAL A 91 -4.92 -19.59 -2.08
C VAL A 91 -4.52 -20.32 -3.37
N GLY A 92 -5.14 -21.47 -3.66
CA GLY A 92 -4.94 -22.24 -4.89
C GLY A 92 -5.32 -21.45 -6.16
N LEU A 93 -6.41 -20.67 -6.11
CA LEU A 93 -6.79 -19.77 -7.19
C LEU A 93 -5.72 -18.70 -7.43
N GLY A 94 -5.21 -18.08 -6.36
CA GLY A 94 -4.09 -17.13 -6.46
C GLY A 94 -2.85 -17.75 -7.10
N LEU A 95 -2.49 -18.98 -6.69
CA LEU A 95 -1.38 -19.72 -7.30
C LEU A 95 -1.62 -19.99 -8.79
N ALA A 96 -2.82 -20.40 -9.19
CA ALA A 96 -3.15 -20.64 -10.59
C ALA A 96 -3.01 -19.36 -11.44
N LEU A 97 -3.46 -18.21 -10.92
CA LEU A 97 -3.29 -16.92 -11.59
C LEU A 97 -1.82 -16.51 -11.71
N LEU A 98 -0.98 -16.78 -10.68
CA LEU A 98 0.46 -16.55 -10.77
C LEU A 98 1.14 -17.46 -11.81
N CYS A 99 0.77 -18.72 -11.88
CA CYS A 99 1.28 -19.63 -12.92
C CYS A 99 0.89 -19.15 -14.33
N ALA A 100 -0.34 -18.70 -14.52
CA ALA A 100 -0.76 -18.07 -15.78
C ALA A 100 0.06 -16.82 -16.10
N GLY A 101 0.33 -15.97 -15.08
CA GLY A 101 1.20 -14.80 -15.22
C GLY A 101 2.62 -15.14 -15.65
N ILE A 102 3.21 -16.23 -15.12
CA ILE A 102 4.53 -16.73 -15.55
C ILE A 102 4.51 -17.12 -17.01
N MET A 103 3.47 -17.81 -17.48
CA MET A 103 3.35 -18.19 -18.90
C MET A 103 3.32 -16.96 -19.82
N VAL A 104 2.56 -15.93 -19.44
CA VAL A 104 2.52 -14.65 -20.18
C VAL A 104 3.89 -13.97 -20.15
N TYR A 105 4.57 -13.97 -19.00
CA TYR A 105 5.89 -13.39 -18.86
C TYR A 105 6.95 -14.10 -19.73
N LEU A 106 6.88 -15.43 -19.86
CA LEU A 106 7.77 -16.17 -20.77
C LEU A 106 7.56 -15.78 -22.22
N VAL A 107 6.30 -15.56 -22.64
CA VAL A 107 6.00 -15.04 -23.99
C VAL A 107 6.61 -13.64 -24.16
N TYR A 108 6.45 -12.78 -23.17
CA TYR A 108 7.08 -11.46 -23.16
C TYR A 108 8.61 -11.55 -23.33
N CYS A 109 9.29 -12.43 -22.59
CA CYS A 109 10.75 -12.60 -22.69
C CYS A 109 11.22 -12.96 -24.11
N VAL A 110 10.41 -13.71 -24.87
CA VAL A 110 10.70 -14.02 -26.28
C VAL A 110 10.54 -12.80 -27.19
N MET A 111 9.51 -11.98 -26.91
CA MET A 111 9.27 -10.73 -27.64
C MET A 111 10.38 -9.71 -27.37
N ASP A 112 10.74 -9.53 -26.09
CA ASP A 112 11.75 -8.58 -25.65
C ASP A 112 13.13 -8.87 -26.22
N LYS A 113 13.52 -10.17 -26.30
CA LYS A 113 14.77 -10.59 -27.00
C LYS A 113 14.78 -10.23 -28.46
N LYS A 114 13.63 -10.29 -29.14
CA LYS A 114 13.54 -9.91 -30.58
C LYS A 114 13.69 -8.40 -30.74
N GLU A 115 13.11 -7.63 -29.83
CA GLU A 115 13.22 -6.18 -29.84
C GLU A 115 14.65 -5.73 -29.55
N ASP A 116 15.30 -6.28 -28.51
CA ASP A 116 16.70 -5.98 -28.18
C ASP A 116 17.65 -6.26 -29.39
N ALA A 117 17.39 -7.31 -30.15
CA ALA A 117 18.15 -7.61 -31.36
C ALA A 117 17.94 -6.57 -32.48
N SER A 118 16.76 -5.90 -32.50
CA SER A 118 16.45 -4.85 -33.48
C SER A 118 16.95 -3.46 -33.04
N VAL A 119 17.09 -3.20 -31.75
CA VAL A 119 17.44 -1.89 -31.16
C VAL A 119 18.92 -1.80 -30.76
N ALA A 120 19.70 -2.88 -30.89
CA ALA A 120 21.12 -2.96 -30.52
C ALA A 120 22.07 -1.91 -31.16
N ALA A 121 21.52 -0.92 -31.88
CA ALA A 121 22.25 0.17 -32.54
C ALA A 121 22.10 1.54 -31.83
N VAL A 122 21.33 1.69 -30.73
CA VAL A 122 21.16 2.97 -30.04
C VAL A 122 21.72 2.84 -28.62
N GLU A 123 22.91 3.41 -28.40
CA GLU A 123 23.50 3.54 -27.07
C GLU A 123 22.59 4.39 -26.19
N THR A 124 21.90 3.75 -25.25
CA THR A 124 21.26 4.45 -24.12
C THR A 124 22.32 4.64 -23.04
N GLU A 125 22.51 5.89 -22.59
CA GLU A 125 23.37 6.18 -21.42
C GLU A 125 22.95 5.29 -20.23
N PRO A 126 23.91 4.64 -19.53
CA PRO A 126 23.60 3.77 -18.41
C PRO A 126 22.97 4.61 -17.29
N GLU A 127 21.78 4.22 -16.80
CA GLU A 127 21.22 4.77 -15.57
C GLU A 127 22.26 4.67 -14.46
N GLU A 128 22.63 5.80 -13.87
CA GLU A 128 23.51 5.81 -12.69
C GLU A 128 22.83 5.02 -11.57
N GLY A 129 23.41 3.86 -11.21
CA GLY A 129 22.91 3.01 -10.14
C GLY A 129 22.96 3.70 -8.78
N PHE A 130 22.21 3.17 -7.83
CA PHE A 130 22.19 3.60 -6.44
C PHE A 130 23.63 3.70 -5.87
N LYS A 131 23.98 4.88 -5.34
CA LYS A 131 25.26 5.12 -4.65
C LYS A 131 25.01 5.38 -3.17
N PHE A 132 25.68 4.64 -2.29
CA PHE A 132 25.58 4.87 -0.83
C PHE A 132 25.99 6.29 -0.42
N SER A 133 26.85 6.97 -1.18
CA SER A 133 27.22 8.37 -0.97
C SER A 133 26.04 9.33 -1.05
N ASP A 134 25.02 8.98 -1.86
CA ASP A 134 23.84 9.83 -2.08
C ASP A 134 22.93 9.87 -0.86
N LEU A 135 22.94 8.80 -0.03
CA LEU A 135 22.19 8.73 1.21
C LEU A 135 22.56 9.85 2.19
N ALA A 136 23.84 10.22 2.27
CA ALA A 136 24.29 11.25 3.20
C ALA A 136 23.68 12.63 2.89
N GLY A 137 23.43 12.93 1.62
CA GLY A 137 22.74 14.16 1.20
C GLY A 137 21.25 14.14 1.53
N LEU A 138 20.59 12.99 1.32
CA LEU A 138 19.17 12.80 1.60
C LEU A 138 18.83 12.91 3.08
N VAL A 139 19.61 12.22 3.93
CA VAL A 139 19.39 12.19 5.40
C VAL A 139 19.49 13.58 6.04
N LYS A 140 20.25 14.51 5.42
CA LYS A 140 20.36 15.90 5.88
C LYS A 140 19.17 16.79 5.48
N THR A 141 18.31 16.32 4.58
CA THR A 141 17.18 17.10 4.07
C THR A 141 15.96 16.90 4.94
N THR A 142 15.53 17.92 5.70
CA THR A 142 14.39 17.86 6.62
C THR A 142 13.08 17.47 5.89
N GLY A 143 12.85 18.06 4.71
CA GLY A 143 11.67 17.76 3.90
C GLY A 143 11.58 16.28 3.49
N PHE A 144 12.72 15.63 3.24
CA PHE A 144 12.77 14.19 2.99
C PHE A 144 12.16 13.38 4.15
N TRP A 145 12.59 13.69 5.39
CA TRP A 145 12.08 12.98 6.57
C TRP A 145 10.58 13.21 6.80
N TYR A 146 10.08 14.42 6.55
CA TYR A 146 8.64 14.67 6.66
C TYR A 146 7.85 13.83 5.67
N VAL A 147 8.31 13.72 4.41
CA VAL A 147 7.64 12.87 3.42
C VAL A 147 7.78 11.39 3.80
N ALA A 148 8.95 10.92 4.22
CA ALA A 148 9.19 9.53 4.59
C ALA A 148 8.34 9.09 5.80
N VAL A 149 8.27 9.93 6.85
CA VAL A 149 7.45 9.65 8.04
C VAL A 149 5.97 9.78 7.73
N LEU A 150 5.55 10.75 6.91
CA LEU A 150 4.16 10.85 6.45
C LEU A 150 3.75 9.59 5.67
N CYS A 151 4.59 9.13 4.75
CA CYS A 151 4.39 7.90 4.02
C CYS A 151 4.23 6.71 4.97
N LEU A 152 5.17 6.53 5.91
CA LEU A 152 5.12 5.47 6.91
C LEU A 152 3.80 5.49 7.69
N MET A 153 3.45 6.63 8.28
CA MET A 153 2.29 6.76 9.16
C MET A 153 0.97 6.58 8.40
N PHE A 154 0.85 7.20 7.22
CA PHE A 154 -0.36 7.10 6.41
C PHE A 154 -0.58 5.68 5.89
N TYR A 155 0.46 5.06 5.33
CA TYR A 155 0.36 3.70 4.79
C TYR A 155 0.18 2.66 5.90
N ALA A 156 0.81 2.86 7.08
CA ALA A 156 0.59 2.02 8.26
C ALA A 156 -0.85 2.12 8.81
N GLY A 157 -1.50 3.28 8.64
CA GLY A 157 -2.92 3.45 8.98
C GLY A 157 -3.89 2.78 8.01
N VAL A 158 -3.48 2.53 6.75
CA VAL A 158 -4.39 1.99 5.72
C VAL A 158 -4.18 0.49 5.49
N PHE A 159 -2.98 0.06 5.08
CA PHE A 159 -2.78 -1.32 4.63
C PHE A 159 -2.85 -2.37 5.75
N PRO A 160 -2.23 -2.16 6.92
CA PRO A 160 -2.44 -3.06 8.06
C PRO A 160 -3.91 -3.13 8.50
N PHE A 161 -4.62 -2.00 8.51
CA PHE A 161 -6.06 -1.97 8.80
C PHE A 161 -6.86 -2.87 7.85
N LEU A 162 -6.60 -2.80 6.53
CA LEU A 162 -7.31 -3.64 5.55
C LEU A 162 -7.17 -5.14 5.82
N LYS A 163 -6.06 -5.59 6.42
CA LYS A 163 -5.88 -7.00 6.80
C LYS A 163 -6.87 -7.47 7.86
N PHE A 164 -7.36 -6.56 8.70
CA PHE A 164 -8.32 -6.86 9.77
C PHE A 164 -9.73 -6.37 9.46
N ALA A 165 -9.90 -5.54 8.43
CA ALA A 165 -11.15 -4.85 8.13
C ALA A 165 -12.34 -5.80 7.91
N THR A 166 -12.16 -6.92 7.19
CA THR A 166 -13.24 -7.90 6.98
C THR A 166 -13.75 -8.48 8.30
N LYS A 167 -12.86 -8.82 9.23
CA LYS A 167 -13.25 -9.30 10.57
C LYS A 167 -13.91 -8.21 11.40
N LEU A 168 -13.44 -6.98 11.29
CA LEU A 168 -14.10 -5.82 11.92
C LEU A 168 -15.55 -5.69 11.44
N MET A 169 -15.82 -5.85 10.12
CA MET A 169 -17.19 -5.80 9.58
C MET A 169 -18.07 -6.90 10.17
N ILE A 170 -17.52 -8.10 10.34
CA ILE A 170 -18.26 -9.24 10.90
C ILE A 170 -18.52 -9.03 12.40
N PHE A 171 -17.49 -8.82 13.19
CA PHE A 171 -17.60 -8.83 14.65
C PHE A 171 -18.20 -7.57 15.25
N LYS A 172 -17.90 -6.40 14.67
CA LYS A 172 -18.40 -5.13 15.21
C LYS A 172 -19.72 -4.70 14.57
N TYR A 173 -19.83 -4.86 13.25
CA TYR A 173 -20.97 -4.34 12.49
C TYR A 173 -22.01 -5.41 12.12
N GLY A 174 -21.80 -6.67 12.54
CA GLY A 174 -22.74 -7.76 12.30
C GLY A 174 -22.97 -8.08 10.80
N VAL A 175 -22.04 -7.69 9.93
CA VAL A 175 -22.13 -7.96 8.49
C VAL A 175 -21.92 -9.45 8.25
N SER A 176 -22.78 -10.06 7.43
CA SER A 176 -22.63 -11.48 7.10
C SER A 176 -21.29 -11.75 6.40
N GLU A 177 -20.70 -12.91 6.66
CA GLU A 177 -19.39 -13.29 6.12
C GLU A 177 -19.34 -13.23 4.58
N ASP A 178 -20.46 -13.47 3.90
CA ASP A 178 -20.53 -13.50 2.43
C ASP A 178 -20.30 -12.12 1.80
N VAL A 179 -20.66 -11.04 2.50
CA VAL A 179 -20.55 -9.68 1.99
C VAL A 179 -19.53 -8.82 2.77
N ALA A 180 -19.02 -9.31 3.89
CA ALA A 180 -18.13 -8.53 4.76
C ALA A 180 -16.84 -8.05 4.06
N GLY A 181 -16.35 -8.79 3.07
CA GLY A 181 -15.18 -8.41 2.27
C GLY A 181 -15.45 -7.30 1.24
N PHE A 182 -16.71 -7.10 0.82
CA PHE A 182 -17.04 -6.06 -0.16
C PHE A 182 -16.90 -4.65 0.41
N ILE A 183 -17.17 -4.47 1.71
CA ILE A 183 -17.08 -3.15 2.33
C ILE A 183 -15.62 -2.64 2.32
N PRO A 184 -14.60 -3.37 2.82
CA PRO A 184 -13.20 -2.97 2.68
C PRO A 184 -12.73 -2.87 1.21
N ALA A 185 -13.28 -3.66 0.29
CA ALA A 185 -12.94 -3.61 -1.12
C ALA A 185 -13.36 -2.28 -1.80
N MET A 186 -14.29 -1.52 -1.20
CA MET A 186 -14.67 -0.19 -1.71
C MET A 186 -13.46 0.77 -1.78
N LEU A 187 -12.48 0.63 -0.88
CA LEU A 187 -11.27 1.45 -0.91
C LEU A 187 -10.47 1.22 -2.20
N PRO A 188 -9.95 0.02 -2.50
CA PRO A 188 -9.20 -0.19 -3.74
C PRO A 188 -10.05 0.03 -5.01
N TYR A 189 -11.33 -0.28 -5.02
CA TYR A 189 -12.22 0.05 -6.16
C TYR A 189 -12.31 1.57 -6.36
N GLY A 190 -12.53 2.33 -5.30
CA GLY A 190 -12.62 3.79 -5.37
C GLY A 190 -11.32 4.43 -5.85
N THR A 191 -10.17 3.91 -5.43
CA THR A 191 -8.86 4.49 -5.78
C THR A 191 -8.51 4.35 -7.27
N ILE A 192 -9.11 3.41 -8.00
CA ILE A 192 -8.93 3.31 -9.46
C ILE A 192 -9.33 4.62 -10.14
N ILE A 193 -10.38 5.26 -9.65
CA ILE A 193 -10.92 6.51 -10.20
C ILE A 193 -10.36 7.73 -9.45
N LEU A 194 -10.37 7.67 -8.11
CA LEU A 194 -10.03 8.83 -7.26
C LEU A 194 -8.56 9.22 -7.35
N THR A 195 -7.64 8.25 -7.51
CA THR A 195 -6.21 8.58 -7.60
C THR A 195 -5.86 9.41 -8.84
N PRO A 196 -6.26 9.04 -10.06
CA PRO A 196 -6.05 9.88 -11.25
C PRO A 196 -6.78 11.23 -11.15
N LEU A 197 -8.00 11.25 -10.58
CA LEU A 197 -8.77 12.47 -10.40
C LEU A 197 -8.03 13.46 -9.50
N PHE A 198 -7.59 13.04 -8.33
CA PHE A 198 -6.86 13.91 -7.40
C PHE A 198 -5.46 14.26 -7.89
N GLY A 199 -4.80 13.37 -8.62
CA GLY A 199 -3.57 13.69 -9.34
C GLY A 199 -3.76 14.83 -10.32
N SER A 200 -4.80 14.77 -11.16
CA SER A 200 -5.15 15.84 -12.10
C SER A 200 -5.50 17.17 -11.40
N ILE A 201 -6.19 17.10 -10.25
CA ILE A 201 -6.49 18.28 -9.42
C ILE A 201 -5.19 18.89 -8.89
N TYR A 202 -4.27 18.06 -8.37
CA TYR A 202 -2.98 18.55 -7.89
C TYR A 202 -2.15 19.17 -9.03
N ASP A 203 -2.09 18.53 -10.17
CA ASP A 203 -1.36 19.05 -11.33
C ASP A 203 -1.86 20.41 -11.78
N LYS A 204 -3.18 20.61 -11.77
CA LYS A 204 -3.84 21.82 -12.28
C LYS A 204 -3.90 22.96 -11.26
N TYR A 205 -4.18 22.65 -9.99
CA TYR A 205 -4.47 23.63 -8.94
C TYR A 205 -3.39 23.72 -7.86
N GLY A 206 -2.49 22.77 -7.80
CA GLY A 206 -1.50 22.65 -6.73
C GLY A 206 -2.11 22.20 -5.41
N LYS A 207 -1.69 22.83 -4.31
CA LYS A 207 -2.15 22.56 -2.95
C LYS A 207 -1.73 21.19 -2.41
N GLY A 208 -0.58 20.63 -2.86
CA GLY A 208 -0.15 19.28 -2.50
C GLY A 208 -0.07 19.04 -1.00
N ALA A 209 0.60 19.91 -0.25
CA ALA A 209 0.69 19.76 1.20
C ALA A 209 -0.69 19.90 1.90
N THR A 210 -1.60 20.72 1.35
CA THR A 210 -2.99 20.81 1.85
C THR A 210 -3.76 19.51 1.58
N LEU A 211 -3.60 18.89 0.40
CA LEU A 211 -4.24 17.60 0.08
C LEU A 211 -3.75 16.50 1.01
N MET A 212 -2.44 16.46 1.32
CA MET A 212 -1.87 15.53 2.29
C MET A 212 -2.47 15.74 3.69
N LEU A 213 -2.62 16.99 4.13
CA LEU A 213 -3.24 17.33 5.43
C LEU A 213 -4.71 16.89 5.48
N ILE A 214 -5.50 17.19 4.44
CA ILE A 214 -6.92 16.78 4.37
C ILE A 214 -7.02 15.26 4.39
N GLY A 215 -6.24 14.55 3.58
CA GLY A 215 -6.27 13.09 3.55
C GLY A 215 -5.85 12.44 4.86
N SER A 216 -4.84 12.99 5.56
CA SER A 216 -4.45 12.54 6.90
C SER A 216 -5.54 12.79 7.94
N SER A 217 -6.25 13.92 7.83
CA SER A 217 -7.39 14.23 8.71
C SER A 217 -8.57 13.28 8.48
N LEU A 218 -8.86 12.93 7.23
CA LEU A 218 -9.90 11.95 6.89
C LEU A 218 -9.52 10.54 7.38
N LEU A 219 -8.26 10.13 7.25
CA LEU A 219 -7.76 8.86 7.82
C LEU A 219 -8.01 8.81 9.33
N THR A 220 -7.65 9.89 10.05
CA THR A 220 -7.85 9.98 11.49
C THR A 220 -9.33 9.91 11.85
N LEU A 221 -10.18 10.69 11.16
CA LEU A 221 -11.63 10.69 11.36
C LEU A 221 -12.21 9.27 11.24
N VAL A 222 -11.84 8.54 10.19
CA VAL A 222 -12.33 7.19 9.95
C VAL A 222 -11.99 6.26 11.12
N HIS A 223 -10.75 6.25 11.57
CA HIS A 223 -10.34 5.37 12.66
C HIS A 223 -10.90 5.79 14.03
N VAL A 224 -11.07 7.10 14.26
CA VAL A 224 -11.78 7.59 15.46
C VAL A 224 -13.22 7.10 15.45
N VAL A 225 -13.94 7.22 14.33
CA VAL A 225 -15.32 6.72 14.21
C VAL A 225 -15.38 5.21 14.38
N PHE A 226 -14.42 4.47 13.83
CA PHE A 226 -14.33 3.03 14.03
C PHE A 226 -13.96 2.65 15.48
N ALA A 227 -13.37 3.52 16.29
CA ALA A 227 -13.12 3.27 17.70
C ALA A 227 -14.38 3.53 18.58
N LEU A 228 -15.32 4.36 18.12
CA LEU A 228 -16.55 4.65 18.85
C LEU A 228 -17.49 3.43 18.93
N PRO A 229 -18.35 3.33 19.96
CA PRO A 229 -19.31 2.23 20.12
C PRO A 229 -20.50 2.38 19.16
N MET A 230 -20.22 2.47 17.86
CA MET A 230 -21.22 2.55 16.80
C MET A 230 -21.20 1.22 16.02
N ASP A 231 -22.34 0.59 15.88
CA ASP A 231 -22.52 -0.75 15.30
C ASP A 231 -23.27 -0.76 13.95
N SER A 232 -23.66 0.42 13.44
CA SER A 232 -24.34 0.54 12.17
C SER A 232 -23.44 0.25 10.98
N TYR A 233 -23.77 -0.77 10.18
CA TYR A 233 -23.02 -1.09 8.95
C TYR A 233 -23.02 0.06 7.92
N VAL A 234 -24.02 0.94 7.95
CA VAL A 234 -24.08 2.13 7.10
C VAL A 234 -22.92 3.07 7.44
N VAL A 235 -22.61 3.23 8.74
CA VAL A 235 -21.45 4.00 9.18
C VAL A 235 -20.17 3.36 8.64
N ALA A 236 -20.06 2.03 8.69
CA ALA A 236 -18.89 1.33 8.16
C ALA A 236 -18.69 1.59 6.66
N ILE A 237 -19.77 1.55 5.86
CA ILE A 237 -19.72 1.86 4.42
C ILE A 237 -19.24 3.30 4.19
N ILE A 238 -19.85 4.27 4.87
CA ILE A 238 -19.48 5.70 4.75
C ILE A 238 -18.01 5.91 5.12
N MET A 239 -17.55 5.31 6.21
CA MET A 239 -16.15 5.42 6.64
C MET A 239 -15.19 4.79 5.63
N MET A 240 -15.53 3.66 5.03
CA MET A 240 -14.68 3.06 3.98
C MET A 240 -14.63 3.89 2.71
N LEU A 241 -15.72 4.55 2.32
CA LEU A 241 -15.71 5.50 1.20
C LEU A 241 -14.82 6.72 1.51
N ILE A 242 -14.93 7.28 2.73
CA ILE A 242 -14.07 8.39 3.18
C ILE A 242 -12.60 7.95 3.22
N LEU A 243 -12.31 6.73 3.68
CA LEU A 243 -10.95 6.18 3.66
C LEU A 243 -10.42 6.06 2.22
N GLY A 244 -11.27 5.68 1.27
CA GLY A 244 -10.95 5.65 -0.16
C GLY A 244 -10.59 7.04 -0.70
N VAL A 245 -11.34 8.07 -0.30
CA VAL A 245 -11.00 9.48 -0.63
C VAL A 245 -9.66 9.88 -0.01
N ALA A 246 -9.43 9.59 1.27
CA ALA A 246 -8.17 9.87 1.95
C ALA A 246 -6.98 9.21 1.21
N PHE A 247 -7.14 7.95 0.81
CA PHE A 247 -6.12 7.20 0.09
C PHE A 247 -5.94 7.68 -1.37
N GLY A 248 -6.95 8.26 -1.96
CA GLY A 248 -6.81 8.95 -3.25
C GLY A 248 -6.00 10.25 -3.12
N LEU A 249 -6.26 11.05 -2.08
CA LEU A 249 -5.65 12.38 -1.88
C LEU A 249 -4.15 12.30 -1.55
N VAL A 250 -3.78 11.52 -0.51
CA VAL A 250 -2.39 11.57 0.01
C VAL A 250 -1.38 11.04 -1.00
N PRO A 251 -1.49 9.84 -1.58
CA PRO A 251 -0.51 9.37 -2.55
C PRO A 251 -0.42 10.24 -3.81
N SER A 252 -1.57 10.76 -4.29
CA SER A 252 -1.61 11.62 -5.48
C SER A 252 -0.86 12.94 -5.31
N ALA A 253 -0.74 13.43 -4.07
CA ALA A 253 0.01 14.64 -3.76
C ALA A 253 1.43 14.34 -3.28
N MET A 254 1.61 13.29 -2.48
CA MET A 254 2.87 12.98 -1.81
C MET A 254 3.96 12.54 -2.78
N TRP A 255 3.67 11.57 -3.67
CA TRP A 255 4.69 11.06 -4.59
C TRP A 255 5.20 12.12 -5.57
N PRO A 256 4.35 12.94 -6.21
CA PRO A 256 4.81 14.04 -7.06
C PRO A 256 5.48 15.19 -6.29
N SER A 257 5.36 15.24 -4.97
CA SER A 257 6.05 16.24 -4.13
C SER A 257 7.52 15.90 -3.87
N VAL A 258 7.92 14.62 -3.97
CA VAL A 258 9.30 14.19 -3.72
C VAL A 258 10.31 14.92 -4.63
N PRO A 259 10.13 14.99 -5.97
CA PRO A 259 11.06 15.69 -6.85
C PRO A 259 11.08 17.22 -6.67
N LYS A 260 10.10 17.81 -5.97
CA LYS A 260 10.15 19.23 -5.58
C LYS A 260 11.07 19.48 -4.37
N ILE A 261 11.28 18.46 -3.54
CA ILE A 261 12.07 18.53 -2.31
C ILE A 261 13.49 18.04 -2.55
N ILE A 262 13.65 17.01 -3.37
CA ILE A 262 14.90 16.29 -3.58
C ILE A 262 15.44 16.57 -4.99
N PRO A 263 16.73 16.92 -5.13
CA PRO A 263 17.36 17.06 -6.44
C PRO A 263 17.24 15.78 -7.28
N MET A 264 17.03 15.93 -8.60
CA MET A 264 16.80 14.82 -9.54
C MET A 264 17.87 13.72 -9.44
N LYS A 265 19.14 14.08 -9.27
CA LYS A 265 20.25 13.11 -9.14
C LYS A 265 20.12 12.14 -7.95
N PHE A 266 19.33 12.49 -6.92
CA PHE A 266 19.12 11.67 -5.73
C PHE A 266 17.71 11.03 -5.68
N LEU A 267 16.90 11.26 -6.70
CA LEU A 267 15.47 10.93 -6.66
C LEU A 267 15.23 9.42 -6.54
N GLY A 268 15.97 8.60 -7.28
CA GLY A 268 15.88 7.14 -7.20
C GLY A 268 16.21 6.62 -5.79
N SER A 269 17.30 7.12 -5.19
CA SER A 269 17.70 6.78 -3.82
C SER A 269 16.66 7.25 -2.79
N ALA A 270 16.06 8.43 -3.01
CA ALA A 270 15.01 8.95 -2.14
C ALA A 270 13.77 8.06 -2.15
N TYR A 271 13.27 7.69 -3.33
CA TYR A 271 12.13 6.79 -3.43
C TYR A 271 12.42 5.42 -2.80
N ALA A 272 13.60 4.83 -3.08
CA ALA A 272 13.98 3.54 -2.51
C ALA A 272 13.99 3.59 -0.97
N LEU A 273 14.53 4.66 -0.38
CA LEU A 273 14.59 4.80 1.07
C LEU A 273 13.20 5.08 1.67
N ILE A 274 12.34 5.87 1.02
CA ILE A 274 10.95 6.10 1.46
C ILE A 274 10.19 4.77 1.45
N PHE A 275 10.29 3.97 0.38
CA PHE A 275 9.67 2.64 0.31
C PHE A 275 10.21 1.69 1.36
N TYR A 276 11.51 1.71 1.63
CA TYR A 276 12.12 0.90 2.68
C TYR A 276 11.54 1.25 4.07
N ILE A 277 11.48 2.54 4.41
CA ILE A 277 10.88 3.03 5.66
C ILE A 277 9.40 2.65 5.75
N GLN A 278 8.63 2.82 4.66
CA GLN A 278 7.24 2.41 4.57
C GLN A 278 7.07 0.91 4.86
N ASN A 279 7.89 0.06 4.24
CA ASN A 279 7.81 -1.39 4.39
C ASN A 279 8.14 -1.87 5.81
N ILE A 280 8.97 -1.16 6.57
CA ILE A 280 9.16 -1.44 8.00
C ILE A 280 7.82 -1.34 8.74
N GLY A 281 7.05 -0.28 8.50
CA GLY A 281 5.72 -0.13 9.10
C GLY A 281 4.74 -1.21 8.65
N LEU A 282 4.71 -1.51 7.34
CA LEU A 282 3.84 -2.54 6.77
C LEU A 282 4.17 -3.95 7.29
N ALA A 283 5.41 -4.20 7.72
CA ALA A 283 5.83 -5.45 8.33
C ALA A 283 5.50 -5.52 9.83
N LEU A 284 5.84 -4.47 10.59
CA LEU A 284 5.76 -4.50 12.05
C LEU A 284 4.35 -4.22 12.58
N VAL A 285 3.62 -3.29 11.96
CA VAL A 285 2.30 -2.88 12.45
C VAL A 285 1.28 -4.04 12.45
N PRO A 286 1.16 -4.90 11.42
CA PRO A 286 0.24 -6.03 11.49
C PRO A 286 0.56 -7.01 12.62
N VAL A 287 1.84 -7.22 12.94
CA VAL A 287 2.27 -8.08 14.05
C VAL A 287 1.85 -7.48 15.39
N TRP A 288 2.08 -6.19 15.57
CA TRP A 288 1.64 -5.47 16.77
C TRP A 288 0.12 -5.50 16.92
N ILE A 289 -0.61 -5.11 15.89
CA ILE A 289 -2.09 -5.13 15.88
C ILE A 289 -2.64 -6.54 16.10
N GLY A 290 -2.00 -7.57 15.55
CA GLY A 290 -2.38 -8.96 15.80
C GLY A 290 -2.30 -9.33 17.29
N LYS A 291 -1.27 -8.88 18.01
CA LYS A 291 -1.14 -9.08 19.46
C LYS A 291 -2.20 -8.29 20.24
N VAL A 292 -2.47 -7.04 19.86
CA VAL A 292 -3.53 -6.23 20.47
C VAL A 292 -4.89 -6.89 20.29
N ASN A 293 -5.23 -7.33 19.08
CA ASN A 293 -6.47 -8.04 18.81
C ASN A 293 -6.59 -9.34 19.61
N GLN A 294 -5.48 -10.10 19.75
CA GLN A 294 -5.47 -11.30 20.57
C GLN A 294 -5.73 -11.01 22.04
N ALA A 295 -5.14 -9.95 22.58
CA ALA A 295 -5.35 -9.53 23.97
C ALA A 295 -6.79 -9.07 24.23
N ASN A 296 -7.44 -8.48 23.21
CA ASN A 296 -8.82 -7.98 23.27
C ASN A 296 -9.86 -8.97 22.72
N THR A 297 -9.51 -10.26 22.62
CA THR A 297 -10.43 -11.31 22.21
C THR A 297 -11.12 -11.93 23.41
N ALA A 298 -12.44 -11.84 23.46
CA ALA A 298 -13.26 -12.42 24.51
C ALA A 298 -13.27 -13.96 24.45
N ALA A 299 -13.69 -14.64 25.51
CA ALA A 299 -13.76 -16.09 25.59
C ALA A 299 -14.67 -16.75 24.52
N ASN A 300 -15.64 -16.00 24.00
CA ASN A 300 -16.52 -16.41 22.88
C ASN A 300 -15.89 -16.18 21.49
N GLY A 301 -14.64 -15.73 21.41
CA GLY A 301 -13.91 -15.48 20.16
C GLY A 301 -14.22 -14.12 19.50
N VAL A 302 -15.08 -13.29 20.09
CA VAL A 302 -15.37 -11.94 19.58
C VAL A 302 -14.23 -11.00 19.94
N ILE A 303 -13.79 -10.20 18.98
CA ILE A 303 -12.69 -9.24 19.14
C ILE A 303 -13.26 -7.86 19.39
N ASP A 304 -12.83 -7.18 20.46
CA ASP A 304 -13.05 -5.75 20.65
C ASP A 304 -11.97 -4.97 19.89
N TYR A 305 -12.39 -4.23 18.89
CA TYR A 305 -11.50 -3.46 18.02
C TYR A 305 -11.25 -2.02 18.51
N THR A 306 -11.79 -1.61 19.64
CA THR A 306 -11.70 -0.21 20.15
C THR A 306 -10.25 0.23 20.29
N GLU A 307 -9.41 -0.57 20.96
CA GLU A 307 -7.99 -0.26 21.14
C GLU A 307 -7.24 -0.26 19.79
N THR A 308 -7.50 -1.25 18.95
CA THR A 308 -6.91 -1.35 17.60
C THR A 308 -7.22 -0.13 16.75
N MET A 309 -8.47 0.32 16.73
CA MET A 309 -8.86 1.51 15.95
C MET A 309 -8.28 2.79 16.55
N THR A 310 -8.13 2.87 17.87
CA THR A 310 -7.45 3.98 18.55
C THR A 310 -5.97 4.06 18.15
N ILE A 311 -5.27 2.94 18.03
CA ILE A 311 -3.89 2.89 17.55
C ILE A 311 -3.81 3.40 16.10
N PHE A 312 -4.71 2.94 15.22
CA PHE A 312 -4.76 3.43 13.84
C PHE A 312 -5.09 4.92 13.76
N ALA A 313 -5.98 5.43 14.61
CA ALA A 313 -6.23 6.86 14.72
C ALA A 313 -4.95 7.63 15.14
N GLY A 314 -4.15 7.06 16.04
CA GLY A 314 -2.84 7.58 16.45
C GLY A 314 -1.88 7.77 15.27
N PHE A 315 -1.80 6.82 14.34
CA PHE A 315 -1.02 7.00 13.10
C PHE A 315 -1.54 8.17 12.27
N GLY A 316 -2.86 8.34 12.18
CA GLY A 316 -3.49 9.47 11.50
C GLY A 316 -3.14 10.80 12.16
N VAL A 317 -3.18 10.89 13.48
CA VAL A 317 -2.78 12.11 14.23
C VAL A 317 -1.32 12.47 13.95
N VAL A 318 -0.41 11.50 13.98
CA VAL A 318 1.00 11.75 13.63
C VAL A 318 1.11 12.21 12.17
N ALA A 319 0.38 11.60 11.24
CA ALA A 319 0.36 12.02 9.84
C ALA A 319 -0.13 13.47 9.66
N ILE A 320 -1.14 13.91 10.44
CA ILE A 320 -1.61 15.32 10.47
C ILE A 320 -0.47 16.24 10.93
N LEU A 321 0.17 15.92 12.06
CA LEU A 321 1.26 16.73 12.60
C LEU A 321 2.42 16.86 11.60
N ILE A 322 2.81 15.75 10.96
CA ILE A 322 3.86 15.76 9.95
C ILE A 322 3.44 16.55 8.70
N SER A 323 2.18 16.46 8.29
CA SER A 323 1.66 17.27 7.15
C SER A 323 1.73 18.77 7.46
N ILE A 324 1.41 19.17 8.69
CA ILE A 324 1.53 20.57 9.14
C ILE A 324 3.00 21.01 9.14
N LEU A 325 3.90 20.20 9.68
CA LEU A 325 5.34 20.48 9.68
C LEU A 325 5.89 20.58 8.25
N LEU A 326 5.45 19.71 7.34
CA LEU A 326 5.81 19.78 5.93
C LEU A 326 5.31 21.07 5.27
N MET A 327 4.09 21.52 5.57
CA MET A 327 3.57 22.81 5.09
C MET A 327 4.39 24.00 5.62
N MET A 328 4.80 23.95 6.89
CA MET A 328 5.66 24.98 7.49
C MET A 328 7.04 25.01 6.83
N GLU A 329 7.62 23.84 6.61
CA GLU A 329 8.92 23.70 5.95
C GLU A 329 8.87 24.14 4.48
N ASP A 330 7.78 23.80 3.76
CA ASP A 330 7.54 24.28 2.39
C ASP A 330 7.55 25.81 2.31
N LYS A 331 6.84 26.49 3.24
CA LYS A 331 6.86 27.95 3.34
C LYS A 331 8.26 28.51 3.64
N ARG A 332 9.04 27.82 4.46
CA ARG A 332 10.39 28.25 4.87
C ARG A 332 11.43 28.06 3.76
N LYS A 333 11.33 26.95 3.03
CA LYS A 333 12.34 26.53 2.05
C LYS A 333 11.95 26.83 0.60
N GLY A 334 10.66 27.07 0.34
CA GLY A 334 10.17 27.37 -1.01
C GLY A 334 10.19 26.14 -1.93
N TYR A 335 9.82 24.96 -1.45
CA TYR A 335 9.77 23.76 -2.28
C TYR A 335 8.70 23.83 -3.37
N GLY A 336 7.67 24.66 -3.19
CA GLY A 336 6.56 24.82 -4.12
C GLY A 336 5.54 23.68 -4.05
N LEU A 337 5.36 23.07 -2.88
CA LEU A 337 4.37 21.99 -2.70
C LEU A 337 2.93 22.47 -2.88
N GLN A 338 2.70 23.76 -2.68
CA GLN A 338 1.39 24.39 -2.88
C GLN A 338 1.17 24.88 -4.31
N GLU A 339 2.18 24.86 -5.15
CA GLU A 339 2.10 25.30 -6.54
C GLU A 339 1.63 24.18 -7.46
N PRO A 340 0.91 24.51 -8.55
CA PRO A 340 0.56 23.55 -9.60
C PRO A 340 1.82 22.93 -10.22
N ASN A 341 1.71 21.69 -10.69
CA ASN A 341 2.79 21.06 -11.45
C ASN A 341 2.82 21.55 -12.91
N ILE A 342 1.65 21.87 -13.46
CA ILE A 342 1.50 22.43 -14.81
C ILE A 342 1.51 23.95 -14.67
N LYS A 343 2.59 24.59 -15.11
CA LYS A 343 2.63 26.06 -15.26
C LYS A 343 1.84 26.43 -16.50
N LYS A 344 0.86 27.36 -16.35
CA LYS A 344 0.13 27.94 -17.46
C LYS A 344 1.02 28.88 -18.26
#